data_b2d0259b5efa7854738333f2a414f3d9
#
_entry.id   b2d0259b5efa7854738333f2a414f3d9
#
_cell.length_a   1.000
_cell.length_b   1.000
_cell.length_c   1.000
_cell.angle_alpha   90.00
_cell.angle_beta   90.00
_cell.angle_gamma   90.00
#
_symmetry.space_group_name_H-M   'P 1'
#
loop_
_entity.id
_entity.type
_entity.pdbx_description
1 polymer ?
#
loop_
_entity_poly.entity_id
_entity_poly.type
_entity_poly.pdbx_seq_one_letter_code
_entity_poly.pdbx_strand_id
1 'polypeptide(L)'
;MAPFRPQSLSLPRLVRTVRRKLRQAIEWIWRQEGSHGQRARGLAAGVFMGCFPIFGFQTLLGVALASLVRGNHLLAAAGTWISNPITDVPMIWFNYQLGSLLLGPGKGWPGGPLLHHETLRQLGWDFTSRLLLGSAVVGVVLAPLSGLLCLRWLQRRQRAS
;
A
#
# COMPACT_ATOMS: atom_id res chain seq x y z
N MET A 1 4.49 24.81 -38.41
CA MET A 1 4.02 23.66 -37.60
C MET A 1 5.18 22.70 -37.44
N ALA A 2 5.79 22.62 -36.26
CA ALA A 2 6.86 21.68 -35.98
C ALA A 2 6.24 20.32 -35.58
N PRO A 3 6.75 19.20 -36.12
CA PRO A 3 6.18 17.88 -35.81
C PRO A 3 6.52 17.50 -34.34
N PHE A 4 5.49 17.16 -33.57
CA PHE A 4 5.59 16.57 -32.23
C PHE A 4 6.30 15.22 -32.34
N ARG A 5 7.59 15.15 -31.95
CA ARG A 5 8.32 13.89 -31.80
C ARG A 5 8.00 13.28 -30.44
N PRO A 6 7.31 12.15 -30.36
CA PRO A 6 7.16 11.44 -29.10
C PRO A 6 8.55 11.00 -28.63
N GLN A 7 8.98 11.51 -27.48
CA GLN A 7 10.22 11.04 -26.82
C GLN A 7 9.97 9.60 -26.34
N SER A 8 10.43 8.62 -27.09
CA SER A 8 10.48 7.24 -26.66
C SER A 8 11.35 7.17 -25.40
N LEU A 9 10.69 6.93 -24.26
CA LEU A 9 11.37 6.64 -23.00
C LEU A 9 12.15 5.34 -23.17
N SER A 10 13.43 5.44 -23.48
CA SER A 10 14.30 4.28 -23.59
C SER A 10 14.35 3.54 -22.24
N LEU A 11 14.16 2.22 -22.24
CA LEU A 11 14.20 1.33 -21.07
C LEU A 11 15.31 1.69 -20.06
N PRO A 12 16.57 2.01 -20.49
CA PRO A 12 17.62 2.41 -19.55
C PRO A 12 17.35 3.74 -18.84
N ARG A 13 16.60 4.68 -19.44
CA ARG A 13 16.19 5.93 -18.77
C ARG A 13 15.11 5.68 -17.73
N LEU A 14 14.15 4.81 -18.02
CA LEU A 14 13.11 4.43 -17.07
C LEU A 14 13.72 3.74 -15.85
N VAL A 15 14.60 2.75 -16.05
CA VAL A 15 15.30 2.03 -14.98
C VAL A 15 16.11 2.98 -14.10
N ARG A 16 16.86 3.92 -14.70
CA ARG A 16 17.60 4.93 -13.95
C ARG A 16 16.70 5.85 -13.13
N THR A 17 15.56 6.24 -13.68
CA THR A 17 14.60 7.10 -12.97
C THR A 17 13.95 6.37 -11.80
N VAL A 18 13.55 5.13 -11.98
CA VAL A 18 13.00 4.28 -10.90
C VAL A 18 14.04 4.07 -9.80
N ARG A 19 15.27 3.70 -10.17
CA ARG A 19 16.37 3.51 -9.21
C ARG A 19 16.67 4.79 -8.41
N ARG A 20 16.65 5.96 -9.07
CA ARG A 20 16.83 7.26 -8.39
C ARG A 20 15.71 7.55 -7.42
N LYS A 21 14.45 7.37 -7.83
CA LYS A 21 13.26 7.56 -6.96
C LYS A 21 13.28 6.62 -5.76
N LEU A 22 13.61 5.35 -5.98
CA LEU A 22 13.78 4.38 -4.89
C LEU A 22 14.87 4.82 -3.91
N ARG A 23 16.02 5.28 -4.42
CA ARG A 23 17.09 5.77 -3.56
C ARG A 23 16.68 6.99 -2.76
N GLN A 24 15.99 7.94 -3.38
CA GLN A 24 15.45 9.12 -2.70
C GLN A 24 14.42 8.74 -1.62
N ALA A 25 13.50 7.81 -1.90
CA ALA A 25 12.54 7.31 -0.91
C ALA A 25 13.24 6.62 0.27
N ILE A 26 14.27 5.82 -0.03
CA ILE A 26 15.10 5.16 0.98
C ILE A 26 15.84 6.19 1.86
N GLU A 27 16.44 7.21 1.26
CA GLU A 27 17.13 8.28 1.98
C GLU A 27 16.13 9.11 2.81
N TRP A 28 14.93 9.34 2.29
CA TRP A 28 13.86 10.01 3.01
C TRP A 28 13.42 9.23 4.27
N ILE A 29 13.22 7.90 4.15
CA ILE A 29 12.94 7.02 5.31
C ILE A 29 14.04 7.12 6.35
N TRP A 30 15.32 7.19 5.91
CA TRP A 30 16.45 7.31 6.82
C TRP A 30 16.47 8.62 7.59
N ARG A 31 16.05 9.70 6.97
CA ARG A 31 16.04 11.05 7.57
C ARG A 31 14.86 11.31 8.50
N GLN A 32 13.87 10.39 8.56
CA GLN A 32 12.73 10.58 9.44
C GLN A 32 13.13 10.52 10.91
N GLU A 33 12.50 11.38 11.72
CA GLU A 33 12.70 11.42 13.17
C GLU A 33 12.12 10.16 13.85
N GLY A 34 12.65 9.85 15.02
CA GLY A 34 12.23 8.72 15.85
C GLY A 34 13.14 7.49 15.76
N SER A 35 12.93 6.56 16.68
CA SER A 35 13.69 5.31 16.76
C SER A 35 13.38 4.39 15.55
N HIS A 36 14.28 3.45 15.27
CA HIS A 36 14.07 2.46 14.20
C HIS A 36 12.77 1.68 14.39
N GLY A 37 12.40 1.37 15.64
CA GLY A 37 11.15 0.71 15.97
C GLY A 37 9.92 1.58 15.68
N GLN A 38 9.97 2.88 15.98
CA GLN A 38 8.88 3.81 15.65
C GLN A 38 8.65 3.92 14.14
N ARG A 39 9.73 4.00 13.37
CA ARG A 39 9.68 4.04 11.89
C ARG A 39 9.08 2.76 11.33
N ALA A 40 9.54 1.60 11.81
CA ALA A 40 9.03 0.29 11.38
C ALA A 40 7.54 0.12 11.69
N ARG A 41 7.09 0.50 12.91
CA ARG A 41 5.68 0.45 13.29
C ARG A 41 4.82 1.41 12.47
N GLY A 42 5.32 2.63 12.22
CA GLY A 42 4.61 3.58 11.36
C GLY A 42 4.40 3.02 9.96
N LEU A 43 5.45 2.52 9.31
CA LEU A 43 5.35 1.90 8.00
C LEU A 43 4.38 0.71 8.00
N ALA A 44 4.47 -0.18 8.98
CA ALA A 44 3.58 -1.32 9.12
C ALA A 44 2.11 -0.90 9.25
N ALA A 45 1.81 0.12 10.09
CA ALA A 45 0.47 0.65 10.25
C ALA A 45 -0.09 1.24 8.93
N GLY A 46 0.76 1.97 8.19
CA GLY A 46 0.39 2.50 6.88
C GLY A 46 0.12 1.42 5.85
N VAL A 47 1.00 0.42 5.73
CA VAL A 47 0.83 -0.72 4.83
C VAL A 47 -0.43 -1.50 5.18
N PHE A 48 -0.70 -1.73 6.47
CA PHE A 48 -1.92 -2.39 6.91
C PHE A 48 -3.18 -1.68 6.39
N MET A 49 -3.30 -0.38 6.67
CA MET A 49 -4.45 0.41 6.21
C MET A 49 -4.48 0.60 4.70
N GLY A 50 -3.32 0.63 4.05
CA GLY A 50 -3.21 0.66 2.59
C GLY A 50 -3.75 -0.59 1.90
N CYS A 51 -3.86 -1.74 2.58
CA CYS A 51 -4.48 -2.94 2.02
C CYS A 51 -6.01 -2.85 1.92
N PHE A 52 -6.64 -1.91 2.62
CA PHE A 52 -8.09 -1.75 2.61
C PHE A 52 -8.53 -0.77 1.50
N PRO A 53 -9.59 -1.09 0.75
CA PRO A 53 -10.11 -0.23 -0.33
C PRO A 53 -10.98 0.91 0.23
N ILE A 54 -10.44 1.67 1.18
CA ILE A 54 -11.12 2.80 1.84
C ILE A 54 -10.54 4.10 1.27
N PHE A 55 -10.78 4.34 -0.02
CA PHE A 55 -10.22 5.47 -0.76
C PHE A 55 -10.43 6.81 -0.05
N GLY A 56 -9.36 7.57 0.10
CA GLY A 56 -9.34 8.87 0.75
C GLY A 56 -9.17 8.82 2.27
N PHE A 57 -9.71 7.83 2.98
CA PHE A 57 -9.59 7.69 4.43
C PHE A 57 -8.44 6.80 4.88
N GLN A 58 -7.88 5.98 4.01
CA GLN A 58 -6.82 5.04 4.35
C GLN A 58 -5.60 5.71 4.97
N THR A 59 -5.22 6.91 4.50
CA THR A 59 -4.09 7.67 5.05
C THR A 59 -4.41 8.17 6.46
N LEU A 60 -5.61 8.71 6.68
CA LEU A 60 -6.06 9.15 7.98
C LEU A 60 -6.08 8.00 8.99
N LEU A 61 -6.67 6.86 8.59
CA LEU A 61 -6.72 5.66 9.42
C LEU A 61 -5.34 5.06 9.66
N GLY A 62 -4.46 5.09 8.66
CA GLY A 62 -3.06 4.65 8.79
C GLY A 62 -2.28 5.49 9.79
N VAL A 63 -2.45 6.81 9.76
CA VAL A 63 -1.85 7.73 10.74
C VAL A 63 -2.45 7.53 12.13
N ALA A 64 -3.77 7.37 12.24
CA ALA A 64 -4.43 7.09 13.51
C ALA A 64 -3.94 5.76 14.13
N LEU A 65 -3.83 4.70 13.32
CA LEU A 65 -3.27 3.43 13.77
C LEU A 65 -1.80 3.57 14.19
N ALA A 66 -1.01 4.37 13.46
CA ALA A 66 0.38 4.65 13.84
C ALA A 66 0.47 5.37 15.19
N SER A 67 -0.48 6.27 15.50
CA SER A 67 -0.57 6.90 16.83
C SER A 67 -0.79 5.86 17.92
N LEU A 68 -1.70 4.90 17.72
CA LEU A 68 -1.99 3.83 18.68
C LEU A 68 -0.77 2.93 18.94
N VAL A 69 -0.02 2.59 17.88
CA VAL A 69 1.18 1.74 18.01
C VAL A 69 2.45 2.54 18.28
N ARG A 70 2.34 3.84 18.55
CA ARG A 70 3.46 4.76 18.76
C ARG A 70 4.48 4.71 17.61
N GLY A 71 3.96 4.67 16.37
CA GLY A 71 4.73 4.66 15.13
C GLY A 71 4.94 6.06 14.57
N ASN A 72 5.82 6.17 13.57
CA ASN A 72 6.05 7.42 12.84
C ASN A 72 4.90 7.70 11.86
N HIS A 73 4.22 8.83 12.02
CA HIS A 73 3.03 9.21 11.23
C HIS A 73 3.34 9.44 9.75
N LEU A 74 4.50 10.03 9.44
CA LEU A 74 4.90 10.28 8.06
C LEU A 74 5.16 8.97 7.29
N LEU A 75 5.77 8.00 7.98
CA LEU A 75 5.97 6.67 7.41
C LEU A 75 4.66 5.89 7.29
N ALA A 76 3.71 6.13 8.21
CA ALA A 76 2.37 5.57 8.06
C ALA A 76 1.66 6.15 6.83
N ALA A 77 1.65 7.46 6.67
CA ALA A 77 1.09 8.10 5.48
C ALA A 77 1.76 7.59 4.19
N ALA A 78 3.09 7.47 4.16
CA ALA A 78 3.80 6.90 3.02
C ALA A 78 3.48 5.41 2.79
N GLY A 79 3.30 4.64 3.85
CA GLY A 79 2.96 3.22 3.78
C GLY A 79 1.59 2.96 3.13
N THR A 80 0.62 3.88 3.27
CA THR A 80 -0.68 3.76 2.61
C THR A 80 -0.60 3.86 1.09
N TRP A 81 0.50 4.38 0.53
CA TRP A 81 0.71 4.50 -0.92
C TRP A 81 1.01 3.17 -1.61
N ILE A 82 1.03 2.05 -0.88
CA ILE A 82 0.99 0.71 -1.49
C ILE A 82 -0.27 0.55 -2.34
N SER A 83 -1.35 1.19 -1.94
CA SER A 83 -2.57 1.37 -2.71
C SER A 83 -2.46 2.65 -3.54
N ASN A 84 -2.48 2.51 -4.84
CA ASN A 84 -2.48 3.59 -5.82
C ASN A 84 -3.30 3.14 -7.05
N PRO A 85 -3.75 4.04 -7.92
CA PRO A 85 -4.64 3.69 -9.04
C PRO A 85 -4.17 2.53 -9.92
N ILE A 86 -2.87 2.24 -9.95
CA ILE A 86 -2.31 1.14 -10.75
C ILE A 86 -2.37 -0.19 -9.98
N THR A 87 -2.13 -0.15 -8.66
CA THR A 87 -2.09 -1.33 -7.80
C THR A 87 -3.46 -1.68 -7.21
N ASP A 88 -4.39 -0.72 -7.17
CA ASP A 88 -5.70 -0.90 -6.55
C ASP A 88 -6.52 -2.01 -7.22
N VAL A 89 -6.59 -2.00 -8.55
CA VAL A 89 -7.39 -3.00 -9.29
C VAL A 89 -6.90 -4.42 -9.01
N PRO A 90 -5.61 -4.78 -9.22
CA PRO A 90 -5.14 -6.11 -8.91
C PRO A 90 -5.21 -6.45 -7.42
N MET A 91 -5.02 -5.48 -6.52
CA MET A 91 -5.07 -5.70 -5.08
C MET A 91 -6.50 -5.98 -4.60
N ILE A 92 -7.50 -5.21 -5.07
CA ILE A 92 -8.90 -5.43 -4.76
C ILE A 92 -9.36 -6.82 -5.27
N TRP A 93 -8.97 -7.17 -6.50
CA TRP A 93 -9.25 -8.50 -7.07
C TRP A 93 -8.64 -9.60 -6.19
N PHE A 94 -7.37 -9.50 -5.84
CA PHE A 94 -6.68 -10.47 -5.00
C PHE A 94 -7.30 -10.60 -3.61
N ASN A 95 -7.60 -9.46 -2.97
CA ASN A 95 -8.25 -9.42 -1.66
C ASN A 95 -9.63 -10.07 -1.70
N TYR A 96 -10.42 -9.80 -2.76
CA TYR A 96 -11.72 -10.44 -2.95
C TYR A 96 -11.60 -11.96 -3.12
N GLN A 97 -10.66 -12.42 -3.94
CA GLN A 97 -10.43 -13.86 -4.14
C GLN A 97 -10.03 -14.55 -2.84
N LEU A 98 -9.13 -13.93 -2.08
CA LEU A 98 -8.71 -14.47 -0.78
C LEU A 98 -9.87 -14.51 0.23
N GLY A 99 -10.67 -13.47 0.30
CA GLY A 99 -11.87 -13.45 1.14
C GLY A 99 -12.93 -14.47 0.70
N SER A 100 -13.08 -14.68 -0.62
CA SER A 100 -13.98 -15.71 -1.17
C SER A 100 -13.50 -17.13 -0.87
N LEU A 101 -12.19 -17.34 -0.80
CA LEU A 101 -11.61 -18.62 -0.38
C LEU A 101 -11.97 -18.95 1.07
N LEU A 102 -12.06 -17.94 1.94
CA LEU A 102 -12.35 -18.11 3.37
C LEU A 102 -13.85 -18.17 3.69
N LEU A 103 -14.68 -17.37 2.99
CA LEU A 103 -16.14 -17.28 3.24
C LEU A 103 -16.96 -18.12 2.27
N GLY A 104 -16.32 -18.83 1.34
CA GLY A 104 -16.99 -19.53 0.26
C GLY A 104 -17.28 -18.63 -0.97
N PRO A 105 -17.68 -19.24 -2.12
CA PRO A 105 -17.91 -18.52 -3.35
C PRO A 105 -19.01 -17.48 -3.18
N GLY A 106 -18.70 -16.23 -3.54
CA GLY A 106 -19.65 -15.13 -3.58
C GLY A 106 -20.42 -15.09 -4.90
N LYS A 107 -21.23 -14.04 -5.09
CA LYS A 107 -21.98 -13.80 -6.33
C LYS A 107 -21.08 -13.49 -7.56
N GLY A 108 -19.77 -13.60 -7.40
CA GLY A 108 -18.77 -13.39 -8.44
C GLY A 108 -18.18 -11.97 -8.45
N TRP A 109 -17.09 -11.84 -9.18
CA TRP A 109 -16.43 -10.56 -9.42
C TRP A 109 -17.27 -9.70 -10.37
N PRO A 110 -17.59 -8.45 -10.04
CA PRO A 110 -18.52 -7.62 -10.83
C PRO A 110 -18.00 -7.16 -12.19
N GLY A 111 -16.77 -7.52 -12.55
CA GLY A 111 -16.25 -7.36 -13.90
C GLY A 111 -16.31 -5.97 -14.51
N GLY A 112 -16.08 -4.91 -13.75
CA GLY A 112 -16.10 -3.54 -14.26
C GLY A 112 -15.16 -2.62 -13.52
N PRO A 113 -14.98 -1.35 -13.95
CA PRO A 113 -14.20 -0.38 -13.21
C PRO A 113 -14.87 -0.08 -11.88
N LEU A 114 -14.26 -0.62 -10.80
CA LEU A 114 -14.74 -0.50 -9.41
C LEU A 114 -14.74 0.92 -8.84
N LEU A 115 -14.38 1.90 -9.67
CA LEU A 115 -14.23 3.31 -9.28
C LEU A 115 -15.57 4.07 -9.22
N HIS A 116 -16.70 3.44 -9.61
CA HIS A 116 -18.01 4.08 -9.53
C HIS A 116 -18.66 3.74 -8.19
N HIS A 117 -18.96 4.75 -7.38
CA HIS A 117 -19.65 4.62 -6.09
C HIS A 117 -20.96 3.83 -6.17
N GLU A 118 -21.64 3.86 -7.31
CA GLU A 118 -22.86 3.10 -7.56
C GLU A 118 -22.63 1.59 -7.62
N THR A 119 -21.49 1.15 -8.18
CA THR A 119 -21.15 -0.27 -8.27
C THR A 119 -20.94 -0.88 -6.89
N LEU A 120 -20.29 -0.14 -5.97
CA LEU A 120 -20.08 -0.58 -4.59
C LEU A 120 -21.40 -0.71 -3.80
N ARG A 121 -22.39 0.17 -4.05
CA ARG A 121 -23.70 0.08 -3.41
C ARG A 121 -24.53 -1.10 -3.93
N GLN A 122 -24.42 -1.42 -5.21
CA GLN A 122 -25.15 -2.53 -5.84
C GLN A 122 -24.57 -3.91 -5.49
N LEU A 123 -23.28 -3.98 -5.16
CA LEU A 123 -22.61 -5.24 -4.82
C LEU A 123 -22.98 -5.83 -3.46
N GLY A 124 -23.54 -5.02 -2.57
CA GLY A 124 -24.07 -5.44 -1.29
C GLY A 124 -23.02 -5.94 -0.29
N TRP A 125 -23.52 -6.37 0.86
CA TRP A 125 -22.73 -6.87 1.98
C TRP A 125 -21.88 -8.10 1.64
N ASP A 126 -22.35 -8.90 0.73
CA ASP A 126 -21.68 -10.15 0.30
C ASP A 126 -20.29 -9.90 -0.32
N PHE A 127 -20.19 -8.95 -1.22
CA PHE A 127 -18.90 -8.54 -1.82
C PHE A 127 -18.01 -7.82 -0.80
N THR A 128 -18.59 -6.89 -0.06
CA THR A 128 -17.84 -6.06 0.90
C THR A 128 -17.21 -6.89 2.01
N SER A 129 -17.92 -7.85 2.57
CA SER A 129 -17.40 -8.72 3.63
C SER A 129 -16.22 -9.56 3.17
N ARG A 130 -16.28 -10.14 1.96
CA ARG A 130 -15.15 -10.89 1.37
C ARG A 130 -13.95 -9.98 1.11
N LEU A 131 -14.20 -8.81 0.55
CA LEU A 131 -13.15 -7.84 0.26
C LEU A 131 -12.45 -7.37 1.53
N LEU A 132 -13.20 -6.98 2.57
CA LEU A 132 -12.64 -6.53 3.83
C LEU A 132 -11.89 -7.65 4.57
N LEU A 133 -12.43 -8.87 4.57
CA LEU A 133 -11.76 -10.01 5.19
C LEU A 133 -10.44 -10.33 4.47
N GLY A 134 -10.45 -10.38 3.14
CA GLY A 134 -9.23 -10.58 2.35
C GLY A 134 -8.21 -9.47 2.58
N SER A 135 -8.66 -8.20 2.64
CA SER A 135 -7.80 -7.05 2.95
C SER A 135 -7.18 -7.16 4.34
N ALA A 136 -7.94 -7.62 5.34
CA ALA A 136 -7.45 -7.84 6.69
C ALA A 136 -6.36 -8.93 6.71
N VAL A 137 -6.58 -10.05 6.03
CA VAL A 137 -5.59 -11.15 5.96
C VAL A 137 -4.31 -10.69 5.26
N VAL A 138 -4.43 -10.03 4.10
CA VAL A 138 -3.27 -9.46 3.38
C VAL A 138 -2.55 -8.43 4.24
N GLY A 139 -3.29 -7.54 4.90
CA GLY A 139 -2.74 -6.53 5.79
C GLY A 139 -1.98 -7.13 6.98
N VAL A 140 -2.54 -8.17 7.63
CA VAL A 140 -1.90 -8.88 8.76
C VAL A 140 -0.58 -9.53 8.33
N VAL A 141 -0.46 -9.96 7.08
CA VAL A 141 0.79 -10.55 6.55
C VAL A 141 1.77 -9.46 6.10
N LEU A 142 1.32 -8.50 5.29
CA LEU A 142 2.20 -7.50 4.69
C LEU A 142 2.70 -6.44 5.69
N ALA A 143 1.87 -6.07 6.68
CA ALA A 143 2.25 -5.07 7.66
C ALA A 143 3.46 -5.49 8.51
N PRO A 144 3.46 -6.64 9.20
CA PRO A 144 4.63 -7.06 9.96
C PRO A 144 5.84 -7.34 9.05
N LEU A 145 5.63 -7.89 7.85
CA LEU A 145 6.71 -8.13 6.90
C LEU A 145 7.40 -6.83 6.49
N SER A 146 6.63 -5.80 6.10
CA SER A 146 7.16 -4.49 5.74
C SER A 146 7.86 -3.80 6.92
N GLY A 147 7.26 -3.88 8.12
CA GLY A 147 7.85 -3.36 9.35
C GLY A 147 9.16 -4.03 9.71
N LEU A 148 9.23 -5.35 9.65
CA LEU A 148 10.46 -6.13 9.92
C LEU A 148 11.55 -5.86 8.89
N LEU A 149 11.21 -5.78 7.61
CA LEU A 149 12.15 -5.44 6.55
C LEU A 149 12.71 -4.03 6.75
N CYS A 150 11.86 -3.07 7.06
CA CYS A 150 12.27 -1.70 7.38
C CYS A 150 13.21 -1.67 8.60
N LEU A 151 12.84 -2.34 9.69
CA LEU A 151 13.63 -2.39 10.92
C LEU A 151 15.01 -3.01 10.66
N ARG A 152 15.06 -4.19 10.03
CA ARG A 152 16.32 -4.87 9.72
C ARG A 152 17.21 -4.04 8.81
N TRP A 153 16.61 -3.36 7.85
CA TRP A 153 17.35 -2.50 6.93
C TRP A 153 17.95 -1.29 7.63
N LEU A 154 17.18 -0.61 8.51
CA LEU A 154 17.64 0.52 9.31
C LEU A 154 18.80 0.12 10.24
N GLN A 155 18.68 -1.03 10.92
CA GLN A 155 19.71 -1.55 11.82
C GLN A 155 21.01 -1.92 11.07
N ARG A 156 20.90 -2.54 9.90
CA ARG A 156 22.09 -2.87 9.08
C ARG A 156 22.85 -1.64 8.63
N ARG A 157 22.16 -0.58 8.26
CA ARG A 157 22.80 0.69 7.87
C ARG A 157 23.51 1.37 9.04
N GLN A 158 22.94 1.33 10.22
CA GLN A 158 23.58 1.90 11.40
C GLN A 158 24.88 1.19 11.78
N ARG A 159 24.99 -0.12 11.53
CA ARG A 159 26.21 -0.89 11.78
C ARG A 159 27.31 -0.68 10.72
N ALA A 160 26.95 -0.13 9.58
CA ALA A 160 27.87 0.09 8.45
C ALA A 160 28.39 1.54 8.35
N SER A 161 27.87 2.45 9.20
CA SER A 161 28.30 3.85 9.33
C SER A 161 29.03 4.08 10.63
#